data_4b8a2bf52b791da65ce0906388b728f3
#
_entry.id   4b8a2bf52b791da65ce0906388b728f3
#
_cell.length_a   1.000
_cell.length_b   1.000
_cell.length_c   1.000
_cell.angle_alpha   90.00
_cell.angle_beta   90.00
_cell.angle_gamma   90.00
#
_symmetry.space_group_name_H-M   'P 1'
#
loop_
_entity.id
_entity.type
_entity.pdbx_description
1 polymer ?
#
loop_
_entity_poly.entity_id
_entity_poly.type
_entity_poly.pdbx_seq_one_letter_code
_entity_poly.pdbx_strand_id
1 'polypeptide(L)'
;MKLLKILLFLLILPTQNLFSSPYLMDPMPNKKPAPDFVLVGIDGKEHSLTELRGKFALINFWATWCTPCKAEMPTLESIHNTLKNDDFTVVGIHVGPGPDAINNYLSLNPVTFPIFIDMDLEYDWGVPGLPTTFLVSPKGEMLYRAVGKRDFS
;
A
#
# COMPACT_ATOMS: atom_id res chain seq x y z
N MET A 1 25.69 -31.59 -56.28
CA MET A 1 26.00 -30.45 -55.40
C MET A 1 24.68 -29.83 -54.90
N LYS A 2 24.25 -30.20 -53.70
CA LYS A 2 23.00 -29.67 -53.10
C LYS A 2 23.39 -28.66 -52.03
N LEU A 3 23.10 -27.39 -52.31
CA LEU A 3 23.31 -26.29 -51.37
C LEU A 3 22.32 -26.43 -50.20
N LEU A 4 22.87 -26.67 -49.02
CA LEU A 4 22.15 -26.69 -47.76
C LEU A 4 21.80 -25.25 -47.36
N LYS A 5 20.56 -24.85 -47.57
CA LYS A 5 20.05 -23.59 -47.04
C LYS A 5 19.81 -23.76 -45.53
N ILE A 6 20.74 -23.27 -44.71
CA ILE A 6 20.55 -23.16 -43.29
C ILE A 6 19.61 -21.94 -43.06
N LEU A 7 18.36 -22.26 -42.76
CA LEU A 7 17.37 -21.27 -42.38
C LEU A 7 17.67 -20.84 -40.92
N LEU A 8 18.33 -19.71 -40.79
CA LEU A 8 18.57 -19.08 -39.47
C LEU A 8 17.24 -18.51 -38.98
N PHE A 9 16.51 -19.33 -38.21
CA PHE A 9 15.30 -18.85 -37.52
C PHE A 9 15.75 -18.01 -36.33
N LEU A 10 15.85 -16.70 -36.55
CA LEU A 10 16.05 -15.73 -35.46
C LEU A 10 14.79 -15.79 -34.59
N LEU A 11 14.89 -16.49 -33.46
CA LEU A 11 13.94 -16.43 -32.37
C LEU A 11 13.98 -14.99 -31.80
N ILE A 12 13.09 -14.15 -32.32
CA ILE A 12 12.77 -12.86 -31.69
C ILE A 12 11.97 -13.23 -30.47
N LEU A 13 12.68 -13.41 -29.34
CA LEU A 13 12.04 -13.42 -28.03
C LEU A 13 11.45 -12.01 -27.81
N PRO A 14 10.15 -11.89 -27.52
CA PRO A 14 9.62 -10.61 -27.12
C PRO A 14 10.34 -10.21 -25.83
N THR A 15 11.14 -9.18 -25.90
CA THR A 15 11.64 -8.50 -24.70
C THR A 15 10.40 -8.01 -23.95
N GLN A 16 10.01 -8.72 -22.90
CA GLN A 16 9.03 -8.22 -21.95
C GLN A 16 9.67 -6.99 -21.33
N ASN A 17 9.31 -5.84 -21.87
CA ASN A 17 9.55 -4.58 -21.20
C ASN A 17 8.82 -4.68 -19.86
N LEU A 18 9.57 -4.92 -18.80
CA LEU A 18 9.14 -4.65 -17.43
C LEU A 18 8.93 -3.14 -17.34
N PHE A 19 7.78 -2.70 -17.83
CA PHE A 19 7.32 -1.34 -17.60
C PHE A 19 7.09 -1.21 -16.09
N SER A 20 8.11 -0.76 -15.38
CA SER A 20 7.89 -0.08 -14.12
C SER A 20 6.94 1.07 -14.42
N SER A 21 5.76 1.05 -13.83
CA SER A 21 4.80 2.13 -13.99
C SER A 21 5.50 3.46 -13.73
N PRO A 22 5.40 4.46 -14.63
CA PRO A 22 5.96 5.78 -14.38
C PRO A 22 5.19 6.54 -13.27
N TYR A 23 4.11 5.97 -12.80
CA TYR A 23 3.26 6.54 -11.76
C TYR A 23 3.64 6.02 -10.39
N LEU A 24 3.53 6.88 -9.39
CA LEU A 24 3.73 6.53 -7.99
C LEU A 24 2.77 5.41 -7.56
N MET A 25 1.54 5.46 -8.07
CA MET A 25 0.49 4.47 -7.85
C MET A 25 -0.25 4.16 -9.16
N ASP A 26 -0.66 2.92 -9.33
CA ASP A 26 -1.42 2.49 -10.51
C ASP A 26 -2.92 2.75 -10.31
N PRO A 27 -3.63 3.29 -11.31
CA PRO A 27 -5.06 3.51 -11.22
C PRO A 27 -5.80 2.17 -11.10
N MET A 28 -6.77 2.11 -10.22
CA MET A 28 -7.64 0.93 -10.10
C MET A 28 -8.80 1.02 -11.09
N PRO A 29 -8.96 0.02 -11.97
CA PRO A 29 -10.11 -0.03 -12.86
C PRO A 29 -11.39 -0.21 -12.03
N ASN A 30 -12.46 0.48 -12.42
CA ASN A 30 -13.81 0.31 -11.87
C ASN A 30 -14.10 0.88 -10.47
N LYS A 31 -13.26 1.73 -9.90
CA LYS A 31 -13.54 2.47 -8.65
C LYS A 31 -14.40 1.69 -7.66
N LYS A 32 -13.97 0.47 -7.32
CA LYS A 32 -14.74 -0.41 -6.42
C LYS A 32 -14.79 0.20 -5.02
N PRO A 33 -15.90 0.01 -4.28
CA PRO A 33 -15.92 0.30 -2.86
C PRO A 33 -14.78 -0.44 -2.16
N ALA A 34 -14.08 0.25 -1.27
CA ALA A 34 -13.13 -0.39 -0.39
C ALA A 34 -13.87 -1.35 0.55
N PRO A 35 -13.37 -2.57 0.77
CA PRO A 35 -13.94 -3.47 1.78
C PRO A 35 -13.99 -2.80 3.13
N ASP A 36 -15.12 -2.91 3.81
CA ASP A 36 -15.34 -2.30 5.11
C ASP A 36 -14.51 -3.00 6.19
N PHE A 37 -14.20 -2.28 7.27
CA PHE A 37 -13.50 -2.84 8.42
C PHE A 37 -13.90 -2.16 9.72
N VAL A 38 -13.74 -2.89 10.81
CA VAL A 38 -13.65 -2.39 12.17
C VAL A 38 -12.40 -3.01 12.79
N LEU A 39 -11.39 -2.21 13.07
CA LEU A 39 -10.08 -2.64 13.57
C LEU A 39 -9.73 -1.95 14.87
N VAL A 40 -8.96 -2.62 15.71
CA VAL A 40 -8.42 -2.01 16.93
C VAL A 40 -7.15 -1.21 16.59
N GLY A 41 -7.13 0.06 17.00
CA GLY A 41 -5.95 0.90 16.91
C GLY A 41 -4.94 0.62 18.02
N ILE A 42 -3.71 1.11 17.84
CA ILE A 42 -2.68 1.09 18.91
C ILE A 42 -3.08 1.94 20.11
N ASP A 43 -4.09 2.81 19.96
CA ASP A 43 -4.73 3.57 21.05
C ASP A 43 -5.71 2.74 21.88
N GLY A 44 -5.93 1.46 21.52
CA GLY A 44 -6.82 0.52 22.15
C GLY A 44 -8.30 0.72 21.82
N LYS A 45 -8.64 1.58 20.86
CA LYS A 45 -10.02 1.84 20.43
C LYS A 45 -10.33 1.13 19.13
N GLU A 46 -11.62 0.86 18.90
CA GLU A 46 -12.12 0.42 17.60
C GLU A 46 -12.23 1.61 16.65
N HIS A 47 -11.80 1.39 15.41
CA HIS A 47 -11.86 2.33 14.30
C HIS A 47 -12.45 1.65 13.07
N SER A 48 -13.24 2.39 12.31
CA SER A 48 -13.90 1.87 11.11
C SER A 48 -13.53 2.65 9.85
N LEU A 49 -13.69 2.02 8.70
CA LEU A 49 -13.51 2.70 7.42
C LEU A 49 -14.46 3.92 7.28
N THR A 50 -15.63 3.87 7.91
CA THR A 50 -16.61 4.96 7.85
C THR A 50 -16.11 6.26 8.49
N GLU A 51 -15.20 6.19 9.46
CA GLU A 51 -14.57 7.37 10.07
C GLU A 51 -13.68 8.15 9.10
N LEU A 52 -13.25 7.51 8.01
CA LEU A 52 -12.42 8.12 6.97
C LEU A 52 -13.26 8.80 5.88
N ARG A 53 -14.59 8.72 5.93
CA ARG A 53 -15.47 9.37 4.96
C ARG A 53 -15.28 10.88 4.98
N GLY A 54 -15.37 11.50 3.80
CA GLY A 54 -15.14 12.93 3.63
C GLY A 54 -13.67 13.32 3.41
N LYS A 55 -12.74 12.37 3.57
CA LYS A 55 -11.30 12.58 3.36
C LYS A 55 -10.75 11.61 2.33
N PHE A 56 -9.69 12.02 1.64
CA PHE A 56 -8.82 11.06 0.95
C PHE A 56 -8.00 10.31 2.00
N ALA A 57 -8.01 8.98 1.93
CA ALA A 57 -7.24 8.13 2.84
C ALA A 57 -6.19 7.33 2.08
N LEU A 58 -4.92 7.52 2.44
CA LEU A 58 -3.82 6.70 1.96
C LEU A 58 -3.63 5.55 2.95
N ILE A 59 -4.14 4.37 2.59
CA ILE A 59 -4.16 3.20 3.47
C ILE A 59 -3.01 2.29 3.11
N ASN A 60 -2.05 2.14 4.03
CA ASN A 60 -0.83 1.37 3.87
C ASN A 60 -0.86 0.10 4.70
N PHE A 61 -0.81 -1.05 4.03
CA PHE A 61 -0.62 -2.37 4.67
C PHE A 61 0.87 -2.62 4.86
N TRP A 62 1.29 -2.82 6.11
CA TRP A 62 2.68 -2.94 6.50
C TRP A 62 2.89 -3.94 7.64
N ALA A 63 4.15 -4.23 7.97
CA ALA A 63 4.47 -5.01 9.16
C ALA A 63 5.85 -4.62 9.73
N THR A 64 6.04 -4.84 11.02
CA THR A 64 7.31 -4.58 11.72
C THR A 64 8.46 -5.49 11.24
N TRP A 65 8.15 -6.67 10.73
CA TRP A 65 9.10 -7.62 10.14
C TRP A 65 9.41 -7.36 8.67
N CYS A 66 8.74 -6.39 8.04
CA CYS A 66 8.88 -6.05 6.62
C CYS A 66 9.87 -4.89 6.46
N THR A 67 11.09 -5.18 6.00
CA THR A 67 12.15 -4.16 5.82
C THR A 67 11.77 -3.04 4.85
N PRO A 68 11.23 -3.31 3.64
CA PRO A 68 10.81 -2.23 2.73
C PRO A 68 9.64 -1.40 3.30
N CYS A 69 8.77 -1.99 4.12
CA CYS A 69 7.72 -1.24 4.80
C CYS A 69 8.29 -0.19 5.76
N LYS A 70 9.26 -0.61 6.59
CA LYS A 70 9.93 0.31 7.53
C LYS A 70 10.66 1.44 6.83
N ALA A 71 11.24 1.17 5.67
CA ALA A 71 11.91 2.19 4.86
C ALA A 71 10.95 3.19 4.20
N GLU A 72 9.67 2.85 4.05
CA GLU A 72 8.62 3.70 3.49
C GLU A 72 7.96 4.61 4.54
N MET A 73 7.90 4.18 5.81
CA MET A 73 7.21 4.90 6.89
C MET A 73 7.55 6.39 7.02
N PRO A 74 8.84 6.83 6.90
CA PRO A 74 9.15 8.26 6.97
C PRO A 74 8.53 9.08 5.84
N THR A 75 8.36 8.51 4.64
CA THR A 75 7.75 9.21 3.51
C THR A 75 6.23 9.30 3.68
N LEU A 76 5.60 8.27 4.28
CA LEU A 76 4.19 8.30 4.67
C LEU A 76 3.92 9.36 5.75
N GLU A 77 4.82 9.48 6.72
CA GLU A 77 4.73 10.53 7.75
C GLU A 77 4.89 11.93 7.13
N SER A 78 5.80 12.08 6.17
CA SER A 78 6.02 13.34 5.44
C SER A 78 4.75 13.78 4.71
N ILE A 79 4.15 12.91 3.89
CA ILE A 79 2.92 13.24 3.13
C ILE A 79 1.73 13.47 4.06
N HIS A 80 1.61 12.69 5.15
CA HIS A 80 0.57 12.92 6.15
C HIS A 80 0.66 14.32 6.74
N ASN A 81 1.83 14.72 7.22
CA ASN A 81 2.04 16.03 7.81
C ASN A 81 1.84 17.17 6.82
N THR A 82 2.15 16.95 5.56
CA THR A 82 1.95 17.96 4.50
C THR A 82 0.47 18.18 4.19
N LEU A 83 -0.34 17.11 4.15
CA LEU A 83 -1.71 17.16 3.61
C LEU A 83 -2.81 16.99 4.68
N LYS A 84 -2.50 16.72 5.94
CA LYS A 84 -3.51 16.42 6.98
C LYS A 84 -4.56 17.51 7.21
N ASN A 85 -4.30 18.74 6.76
CA ASN A 85 -5.24 19.87 6.86
C ASN A 85 -6.10 20.03 5.58
N ASP A 86 -5.88 19.21 4.53
CA ASP A 86 -6.51 19.30 3.22
C ASP A 86 -7.48 18.15 2.96
N ASP A 87 -8.24 17.73 3.98
CA ASP A 87 -9.14 16.57 3.90
C ASP A 87 -8.41 15.29 3.42
N PHE A 88 -7.23 15.07 3.97
CA PHE A 88 -6.38 13.92 3.70
C PHE A 88 -5.88 13.27 4.99
N THR A 89 -5.72 11.96 4.98
CA THR A 89 -5.08 11.21 6.06
C THR A 89 -4.27 10.04 5.51
N VAL A 90 -3.22 9.65 6.21
CA VAL A 90 -2.58 8.35 6.09
C VAL A 90 -3.13 7.44 7.19
N VAL A 91 -3.27 6.16 6.91
CA VAL A 91 -3.61 5.10 7.88
C VAL A 91 -2.66 3.94 7.64
N GLY A 92 -1.97 3.51 8.69
CA GLY A 92 -1.17 2.29 8.65
C GLY A 92 -1.96 1.10 9.19
N ILE A 93 -2.12 0.04 8.39
CA ILE A 93 -2.73 -1.23 8.85
C ILE A 93 -1.61 -2.25 8.99
N HIS A 94 -1.28 -2.59 10.24
CA HIS A 94 -0.27 -3.60 10.53
C HIS A 94 -0.85 -5.00 10.35
N VAL A 95 -0.24 -5.77 9.46
CA VAL A 95 -0.64 -7.15 9.17
C VAL A 95 0.01 -8.11 10.18
N GLY A 96 -0.83 -8.88 10.86
CA GLY A 96 -0.41 -9.86 11.85
C GLY A 96 -0.40 -9.33 13.29
N PRO A 97 -0.25 -10.25 14.26
CA PRO A 97 -0.30 -9.91 15.68
C PRO A 97 0.93 -9.11 16.11
N GLY A 98 0.77 -8.37 17.19
CA GLY A 98 1.92 -7.85 17.93
C GLY A 98 1.85 -6.38 18.27
N PRO A 99 0.90 -5.93 19.12
CA PRO A 99 0.89 -4.55 19.61
C PRO A 99 2.23 -4.17 20.27
N ASP A 100 2.89 -5.10 20.95
CA ASP A 100 4.19 -4.86 21.57
C ASP A 100 5.29 -4.59 20.55
N ALA A 101 5.34 -5.37 19.46
CA ALA A 101 6.31 -5.16 18.39
C ALA A 101 6.08 -3.82 17.67
N ILE A 102 4.81 -3.44 17.46
CA ILE A 102 4.43 -2.16 16.88
C ILE A 102 4.86 -1.02 17.80
N ASN A 103 4.52 -1.09 19.08
CA ASN A 103 4.87 -0.07 20.07
C ASN A 103 6.38 0.11 20.21
N ASN A 104 7.14 -1.00 20.24
CA ASN A 104 8.59 -0.96 20.27
C ASN A 104 9.17 -0.29 19.02
N TYR A 105 8.65 -0.60 17.83
CA TYR A 105 9.09 0.04 16.60
C TYR A 105 8.76 1.54 16.59
N LEU A 106 7.53 1.92 16.93
CA LEU A 106 7.07 3.31 16.91
C LEU A 106 7.72 4.19 17.99
N SER A 107 8.18 3.60 19.10
CA SER A 107 8.95 4.34 20.12
C SER A 107 10.28 4.88 19.57
N LEU A 108 10.86 4.21 18.58
CA LEU A 108 12.10 4.60 17.91
C LEU A 108 11.86 5.32 16.57
N ASN A 109 10.69 5.11 15.97
CA ASN A 109 10.32 5.63 14.65
C ASN A 109 8.89 6.19 14.72
N PRO A 110 8.67 7.32 15.42
CA PRO A 110 7.32 7.83 15.66
C PRO A 110 6.65 8.30 14.37
N VAL A 111 5.35 8.02 14.27
CA VAL A 111 4.46 8.56 13.25
C VAL A 111 3.25 9.21 13.92
N THR A 112 2.61 10.16 13.23
CA THR A 112 1.44 10.90 13.76
C THR A 112 0.13 10.44 13.15
N PHE A 113 0.17 9.64 12.08
CA PHE A 113 -1.02 9.04 11.50
C PHE A 113 -1.45 7.79 12.29
N PRO A 114 -2.75 7.44 12.27
CA PRO A 114 -3.27 6.29 13.00
C PRO A 114 -2.72 4.95 12.48
N ILE A 115 -2.45 4.05 13.43
CA ILE A 115 -2.03 2.68 13.16
C ILE A 115 -3.09 1.72 13.71
N PHE A 116 -3.59 0.84 12.85
CA PHE A 116 -4.54 -0.21 13.20
C PHE A 116 -3.90 -1.59 13.08
N ILE A 117 -4.46 -2.56 13.79
CA ILE A 117 -3.97 -3.93 13.82
C ILE A 117 -4.96 -4.82 13.08
N ASP A 118 -4.46 -5.58 12.13
CA ASP A 118 -5.24 -6.47 11.29
C ASP A 118 -4.72 -7.90 11.36
N MET A 119 -5.65 -8.86 11.21
CA MET A 119 -5.34 -10.28 11.15
C MET A 119 -5.64 -10.89 9.77
N ASP A 120 -6.66 -10.41 9.06
CA ASP A 120 -7.17 -11.05 7.84
C ASP A 120 -7.65 -10.07 6.75
N LEU A 121 -7.70 -8.76 7.02
CA LEU A 121 -8.24 -7.74 6.13
C LEU A 121 -7.46 -7.64 4.81
N GLU A 122 -6.16 -7.94 4.83
CA GLU A 122 -5.30 -7.95 3.66
C GLU A 122 -5.83 -8.87 2.54
N TYR A 123 -6.55 -9.94 2.90
CA TYR A 123 -7.17 -10.84 1.91
C TYR A 123 -8.37 -10.19 1.24
N ASP A 124 -9.25 -9.52 1.99
CA ASP A 124 -10.43 -8.84 1.44
C ASP A 124 -10.03 -7.68 0.53
N TRP A 125 -8.93 -7.00 0.87
CA TRP A 125 -8.37 -5.90 0.09
C TRP A 125 -7.53 -6.38 -1.10
N GLY A 126 -7.27 -7.68 -1.23
CA GLY A 126 -6.47 -8.25 -2.30
C GLY A 126 -5.01 -7.76 -2.27
N VAL A 127 -4.42 -7.70 -1.07
CA VAL A 127 -3.02 -7.32 -0.85
C VAL A 127 -2.12 -8.48 -1.28
N PRO A 128 -1.32 -8.34 -2.33
CA PRO A 128 -0.49 -9.45 -2.84
C PRO A 128 0.83 -9.61 -2.07
N GLY A 129 1.19 -8.65 -1.24
CA GLY A 129 2.42 -8.61 -0.46
C GLY A 129 2.63 -7.24 0.18
N LEU A 130 3.66 -7.11 1.02
CA LEU A 130 3.91 -5.89 1.78
C LEU A 130 5.15 -5.14 1.28
N PRO A 131 5.12 -3.79 1.31
CA PRO A 131 3.97 -2.95 1.56
C PRO A 131 3.02 -2.91 0.37
N THR A 132 1.75 -2.70 0.63
CA THR A 132 0.76 -2.33 -0.39
C THR A 132 -0.02 -1.12 0.11
N THR A 133 -0.17 -0.12 -0.76
CA THR A 133 -0.82 1.14 -0.40
C THR A 133 -1.99 1.41 -1.35
N PHE A 134 -3.13 1.78 -0.80
CA PHE A 134 -4.32 2.17 -1.53
C PHE A 134 -4.65 3.63 -1.27
N LEU A 135 -5.04 4.36 -2.32
CA LEU A 135 -5.69 5.66 -2.16
C LEU A 135 -7.21 5.46 -2.26
N VAL A 136 -7.89 5.81 -1.20
CA VAL A 136 -9.35 5.73 -1.06
C VAL A 136 -9.95 7.13 -1.10
N SER A 137 -11.02 7.29 -1.89
CA SER A 137 -11.74 8.56 -2.04
C SER A 137 -12.56 8.92 -0.79
N PRO A 138 -13.01 10.19 -0.66
CA PRO A 138 -13.94 10.59 0.40
C PRO A 138 -15.26 9.79 0.43
N LYS A 139 -15.61 9.17 -0.70
CA LYS A 139 -16.77 8.27 -0.82
C LYS A 139 -16.47 6.82 -0.47
N GLY A 140 -15.20 6.49 -0.14
CA GLY A 140 -14.76 5.15 0.19
C GLY A 140 -14.53 4.25 -1.02
N GLU A 141 -14.19 4.79 -2.17
CA GLU A 141 -13.86 4.05 -3.39
C GLU A 141 -12.34 3.92 -3.52
N MET A 142 -11.85 2.74 -3.88
CA MET A 142 -10.44 2.54 -4.20
C MET A 142 -10.11 3.20 -5.54
N LEU A 143 -9.22 4.20 -5.53
CA LEU A 143 -8.83 4.95 -6.72
C LEU A 143 -7.51 4.46 -7.32
N TYR A 144 -6.52 4.22 -6.48
CA TYR A 144 -5.16 3.84 -6.88
C TYR A 144 -4.61 2.79 -5.93
N ARG A 145 -3.64 2.02 -6.44
CA ARG A 145 -2.88 1.03 -5.67
C ARG A 145 -1.40 1.09 -6.02
N ALA A 146 -0.55 0.97 -5.01
CA ALA A 146 0.88 0.71 -5.17
C ALA A 146 1.23 -0.61 -4.49
N VAL A 147 1.95 -1.49 -5.17
CA VAL A 147 2.50 -2.73 -4.62
C VAL A 147 4.01 -2.59 -4.53
N GLY A 148 4.57 -2.87 -3.35
CA GLY A 148 5.96 -2.63 -3.03
C GLY A 148 6.25 -1.18 -2.62
N LYS A 149 7.44 -0.97 -2.06
CA LYS A 149 7.89 0.32 -1.52
C LYS A 149 7.76 1.45 -2.54
N ARG A 150 7.26 2.59 -2.08
CA ARG A 150 7.23 3.88 -2.80
C ARG A 150 7.87 4.97 -1.95
N ASP A 151 8.14 6.10 -2.58
CA ASP A 151 8.51 7.34 -1.91
C ASP A 151 7.35 8.33 -2.09
N PHE A 152 6.69 8.66 -0.97
CA PHE A 152 5.53 9.56 -0.93
C PHE A 152 5.90 10.99 -0.50
N SER A 153 7.19 11.28 -0.29
CA SER A 153 7.65 12.61 0.11
C SER A 153 7.73 13.61 -1.06
#